data_58943946a124d5fc5120b0fe4b196b34
#
_entry.id   58943946a124d5fc5120b0fe4b196b34
#
_cell.length_a   1.000
_cell.length_b   1.000
_cell.length_c   1.000
_cell.angle_alpha   90.00
_cell.angle_beta   90.00
_cell.angle_gamma   90.00
#
_symmetry.space_group_name_H-M   'P 1'
#
loop_
_entity.id
_entity.type
_entity.pdbx_description
1 polymer ?
#
loop_
_entity_poly.entity_id
_entity_poly.type
_entity_poly.pdbx_seq_one_letter_code
_entity_poly.pdbx_strand_id
1 'polypeptide(L)'
;MHLLVIEDERALCETIVRSLRRAAYSVDYCCDGEEALELLEIERYDLVLLDLNLPGKDGMTVLRTLRQKDRETKVLILSARSEVEDKVEGLDAGANDYLDEINKSLAGE
;
A
#
# COMPACT_ATOMS: atom_id res chain seq x y z
N MET A 1 -0.63 14.65 -6.98
CA MET A 1 -0.02 13.39 -6.58
C MET A 1 -1.00 12.26 -6.79
N HIS A 2 -0.56 11.19 -7.43
CA HIS A 2 -1.42 10.05 -7.75
C HIS A 2 -1.07 8.89 -6.83
N LEU A 3 -2.05 8.43 -6.06
CA LEU A 3 -1.85 7.41 -5.04
C LEU A 3 -2.63 6.14 -5.37
N LEU A 4 -2.07 5.00 -4.97
CA LEU A 4 -2.77 3.73 -5.06
C LEU A 4 -2.90 3.13 -3.67
N VAL A 5 -4.12 2.76 -3.29
CA VAL A 5 -4.37 2.09 -2.02
C VAL A 5 -4.70 0.63 -2.30
N ILE A 6 -3.94 -0.27 -1.70
CA ILE A 6 -4.13 -1.71 -1.87
C ILE A 6 -4.50 -2.30 -0.51
N GLU A 7 -5.78 -2.54 -0.31
CA GLU A 7 -6.32 -2.95 0.98
C GLU A 7 -7.57 -3.79 0.77
N ASP A 8 -7.62 -4.98 1.35
CA ASP A 8 -8.74 -5.90 1.13
C ASP A 8 -9.94 -5.66 2.05
N GLU A 9 -9.74 -5.02 3.18
CA GLU A 9 -10.86 -4.70 4.05
C GLU A 9 -11.58 -3.47 3.50
N ARG A 10 -12.77 -3.69 2.98
CA ARG A 10 -13.49 -2.65 2.25
C ARG A 10 -13.73 -1.38 3.07
N ALA A 11 -14.19 -1.52 4.30
CA ALA A 11 -14.48 -0.36 5.13
C ALA A 11 -13.24 0.47 5.40
N LEU A 12 -12.12 -0.18 5.68
CA LEU A 12 -10.86 0.50 5.91
C LEU A 12 -10.37 1.17 4.64
N CYS A 13 -10.45 0.47 3.53
CA CYS A 13 -10.05 1.02 2.24
C CYS A 13 -10.84 2.29 1.92
N GLU A 14 -12.15 2.25 2.11
CA GLU A 14 -12.99 3.41 1.85
C GLU A 14 -12.63 4.59 2.74
N THR A 15 -12.33 4.31 4.00
CA THR A 15 -11.93 5.36 4.93
C THR A 15 -10.64 6.03 4.50
N ILE A 16 -9.66 5.23 4.12
CA ILE A 16 -8.37 5.74 3.66
C ILE A 16 -8.55 6.57 2.39
N VAL A 17 -9.26 6.01 1.42
CA VAL A 17 -9.46 6.68 0.14
C VAL A 17 -10.18 8.01 0.32
N ARG A 18 -11.21 8.01 1.17
CA ARG A 18 -11.96 9.23 1.42
C ARG A 18 -11.09 10.32 2.04
N SER A 19 -10.26 9.92 3.02
CA SER A 19 -9.37 10.87 3.68
C SER A 19 -8.37 11.47 2.71
N LEU A 20 -7.81 10.63 1.86
CA LEU A 20 -6.81 11.09 0.90
C LEU A 20 -7.44 11.99 -0.17
N ARG A 21 -8.64 11.66 -0.60
CA ARG A 21 -9.34 12.50 -1.58
C ARG A 21 -9.71 13.86 -0.99
N ARG A 22 -10.05 13.90 0.28
CA ARG A 22 -10.28 15.17 0.97
C ARG A 22 -9.04 16.05 0.98
N ALA A 23 -7.88 15.43 1.02
CA ALA A 23 -6.62 16.16 0.98
C ALA A 23 -6.21 16.51 -0.45
N ALA A 24 -7.11 16.33 -1.40
CA ALA A 24 -6.94 16.72 -2.81
C ALA A 24 -5.98 15.82 -3.59
N TYR A 25 -5.76 14.58 -3.14
CA TYR A 25 -4.99 13.63 -3.92
C TYR A 25 -5.87 12.88 -4.90
N SER A 26 -5.28 12.50 -6.04
CA SER A 26 -5.90 11.56 -6.96
C SER A 26 -5.63 10.16 -6.43
N VAL A 27 -6.68 9.38 -6.20
CA VAL A 27 -6.53 8.09 -5.53
C VAL A 27 -7.25 7.00 -6.30
N ASP A 28 -6.52 5.95 -6.65
CA ASP A 28 -7.09 4.70 -7.13
C ASP A 28 -7.00 3.68 -6.00
N TYR A 29 -7.79 2.64 -6.06
CA TYR A 29 -7.73 1.60 -5.04
C TYR A 29 -8.07 0.24 -5.63
N CYS A 30 -7.61 -0.80 -4.95
CA CYS A 30 -7.96 -2.17 -5.30
C CYS A 30 -7.92 -3.04 -4.05
N CYS A 31 -8.46 -4.25 -4.17
CA CYS A 31 -8.67 -5.10 -3.01
C CYS A 31 -7.83 -6.38 -3.02
N ASP A 32 -7.11 -6.67 -4.08
CA ASP A 32 -6.27 -7.86 -4.10
C ASP A 32 -4.97 -7.61 -4.85
N GLY A 33 -4.03 -8.52 -4.67
CA GLY A 33 -2.69 -8.34 -5.20
C GLY A 33 -2.59 -8.47 -6.71
N GLU A 34 -3.44 -9.27 -7.32
CA GLU A 34 -3.40 -9.41 -8.77
C GLU A 34 -3.89 -8.15 -9.46
N GLU A 35 -4.97 -7.59 -8.97
CA GLU A 35 -5.48 -6.33 -9.48
C GLU A 35 -4.45 -5.21 -9.28
N ALA A 36 -3.78 -5.24 -8.13
CA ALA A 36 -2.74 -4.25 -7.84
C ALA A 36 -1.62 -4.31 -8.87
N LEU A 37 -1.17 -5.52 -9.22
CA LEU A 37 -0.11 -5.66 -10.20
C LEU A 37 -0.54 -5.18 -11.59
N GLU A 38 -1.79 -5.40 -11.94
CA GLU A 38 -2.32 -4.90 -13.22
C GLU A 38 -2.31 -3.38 -13.25
N LEU A 39 -2.78 -2.76 -12.17
CA LEU A 39 -2.80 -1.30 -12.09
C LEU A 39 -1.40 -0.71 -12.14
N LEU A 40 -0.46 -1.35 -11.44
CA LEU A 40 0.91 -0.87 -11.41
C LEU A 40 1.62 -0.99 -12.77
N GLU A 41 1.10 -1.82 -13.65
CA GLU A 41 1.65 -1.91 -15.00
C GLU A 41 1.12 -0.81 -15.91
N ILE A 42 -0.13 -0.39 -15.72
CA ILE A 42 -0.76 0.57 -16.61
C ILE A 42 -0.62 2.00 -16.14
N GLU A 43 -0.59 2.22 -14.84
CA GLU A 43 -0.58 3.57 -14.27
C GLU A 43 0.70 3.83 -13.50
N ARG A 44 1.07 5.09 -13.46
CA ARG A 44 2.20 5.53 -12.67
C ARG A 44 1.70 6.20 -11.41
N TYR A 45 2.19 5.73 -10.27
CA TYR A 45 1.79 6.27 -8.99
C TYR A 45 2.97 6.92 -8.28
N ASP A 46 2.69 7.96 -7.52
CA ASP A 46 3.71 8.61 -6.71
C ASP A 46 3.92 7.90 -5.39
N LEU A 47 2.84 7.34 -4.86
CA LEU A 47 2.89 6.63 -3.58
C LEU A 47 1.91 5.47 -3.61
N VAL A 48 2.33 4.32 -3.11
CA VAL A 48 1.49 3.13 -2.96
C VAL A 48 1.34 2.82 -1.48
N LEU A 49 0.10 2.73 -1.01
CA LEU A 49 -0.21 2.28 0.33
C LEU A 49 -0.59 0.81 0.22
N LEU A 50 0.21 -0.06 0.81
CA LEU A 50 0.13 -1.49 0.57
C LEU A 50 -0.12 -2.28 1.85
N ASP A 51 -1.22 -3.04 1.88
CA ASP A 51 -1.46 -4.00 2.95
C ASP A 51 -0.75 -5.29 2.61
N LEU A 52 -0.08 -5.88 3.59
CA LEU A 52 0.62 -7.14 3.38
C LEU A 52 -0.30 -8.35 3.36
N ASN A 53 -1.46 -8.25 3.99
CA ASN A 53 -2.43 -9.35 4.07
C ASN A 53 -3.48 -9.23 2.99
N LEU A 54 -3.13 -9.64 1.77
CA LEU A 54 -4.03 -9.54 0.63
C LEU A 54 -4.45 -10.91 0.15
N PRO A 55 -5.69 -11.06 -0.34
CA PRO A 55 -6.05 -12.28 -1.07
C PRO A 55 -5.35 -12.29 -2.43
N GLY A 56 -5.26 -13.44 -3.03
CA GLY A 56 -4.58 -13.59 -4.31
C GLY A 56 -3.08 -13.53 -4.13
N LYS A 57 -2.46 -12.51 -4.70
CA LYS A 57 -1.02 -12.30 -4.52
C LYS A 57 -0.75 -11.63 -3.18
N ASP A 58 0.15 -12.19 -2.40
CA ASP A 58 0.58 -11.63 -1.14
C ASP A 58 1.18 -10.23 -1.35
N GLY A 59 0.98 -9.35 -0.37
CA GLY A 59 1.51 -7.98 -0.45
C GLY A 59 3.01 -7.93 -0.63
N MET A 60 3.74 -8.84 -0.01
CA MET A 60 5.20 -8.89 -0.20
C MET A 60 5.56 -9.20 -1.65
N THR A 61 4.79 -10.08 -2.28
CA THR A 61 4.99 -10.41 -3.69
C THR A 61 4.74 -9.18 -4.57
N VAL A 62 3.69 -8.43 -4.25
CA VAL A 62 3.38 -7.19 -4.97
C VAL A 62 4.55 -6.22 -4.87
N LEU A 63 5.06 -6.03 -3.67
CA LEU A 63 6.17 -5.12 -3.42
C LEU A 63 7.41 -5.53 -4.20
N ARG A 64 7.77 -6.81 -4.12
CA ARG A 64 8.95 -7.30 -4.82
C ARG A 64 8.81 -7.17 -6.33
N THR A 65 7.63 -7.46 -6.85
CA THR A 65 7.37 -7.35 -8.28
C THR A 65 7.49 -5.90 -8.74
N LEU A 66 6.91 -4.98 -7.96
CA LEU A 66 7.02 -3.57 -8.27
C LEU A 66 8.48 -3.13 -8.30
N ARG A 67 9.26 -3.53 -7.30
CA ARG A 67 10.65 -3.10 -7.19
C ARG A 67 11.56 -3.65 -8.28
N GLN A 68 11.15 -4.72 -8.94
CA GLN A 68 11.90 -5.22 -10.09
C GLN A 68 11.83 -4.28 -11.27
N LYS A 69 10.75 -3.52 -11.37
CA LYS A 69 10.53 -2.61 -12.49
C LYS A 69 10.74 -1.15 -12.12
N ASP A 70 10.43 -0.79 -10.89
CA ASP A 70 10.36 0.60 -10.49
C ASP A 70 10.91 0.76 -9.08
N ARG A 71 12.00 1.46 -8.94
CA ARG A 71 12.62 1.71 -7.65
C ARG A 71 12.31 3.10 -7.12
N GLU A 72 11.56 3.89 -7.88
CA GLU A 72 11.29 5.28 -7.53
C GLU A 72 9.95 5.49 -6.84
N THR A 73 8.96 4.69 -7.18
CA THR A 73 7.65 4.81 -6.55
C THR A 73 7.78 4.53 -5.06
N LYS A 74 7.28 5.43 -4.25
CA LYS A 74 7.33 5.26 -2.81
C LYS A 74 6.27 4.28 -2.37
N VAL A 75 6.63 3.41 -1.44
CA VAL A 75 5.71 2.40 -0.92
C VAL A 75 5.67 2.50 0.60
N LEU A 76 4.46 2.64 1.12
CA LEU A 76 4.22 2.69 2.54
C LEU A 76 3.37 1.48 2.91
N ILE A 77 3.87 0.66 3.82
CA ILE A 77 3.17 -0.56 4.20
C ILE A 77 2.17 -0.26 5.29
N LEU A 78 0.93 -0.67 5.02
CA LEU A 78 -0.16 -0.57 5.97
C LEU A 78 -0.48 -1.99 6.42
N SER A 79 -0.37 -2.27 7.70
CA SER A 79 -0.58 -3.65 8.12
C SER A 79 -0.99 -3.72 9.58
N ALA A 80 -1.80 -4.72 9.88
CA ALA A 80 -2.09 -5.09 11.25
C ALA A 80 -0.96 -5.94 11.82
N ARG A 81 -0.02 -6.38 10.97
CA ARG A 81 1.15 -7.11 11.43
C ARG A 81 2.09 -6.14 12.12
N SER A 82 2.27 -6.31 13.41
CA SER A 82 3.13 -5.42 14.18
C SER A 82 4.41 -6.10 14.61
N GLU A 83 4.66 -7.31 14.16
CA GLU A 83 5.87 -8.05 14.50
C GLU A 83 7.09 -7.38 13.90
N VAL A 84 8.16 -7.34 14.66
CA VAL A 84 9.41 -6.76 14.19
C VAL A 84 9.90 -7.45 12.92
N GLU A 85 9.74 -8.77 12.87
CA GLU A 85 10.16 -9.55 11.71
C GLU A 85 9.45 -9.11 10.44
N ASP A 86 8.15 -8.84 10.53
CA ASP A 86 7.37 -8.39 9.38
C ASP A 86 7.83 -7.03 8.90
N LYS A 87 8.16 -6.13 9.83
CA LYS A 87 8.65 -4.81 9.48
C LYS A 87 9.99 -4.88 8.77
N VAL A 88 10.89 -5.70 9.28
CA VAL A 88 12.20 -5.87 8.67
C VAL A 88 12.05 -6.46 7.28
N GLU A 89 11.19 -7.48 7.13
CA GLU A 89 10.97 -8.10 5.85
C GLU A 89 10.41 -7.10 4.84
N GLY A 90 9.46 -6.28 5.26
CA GLY A 90 8.88 -5.26 4.38
C GLY A 90 9.91 -4.26 3.89
N LEU A 91 10.72 -3.75 4.80
CA LEU A 91 11.74 -2.78 4.45
C LEU A 91 12.82 -3.39 3.58
N ASP A 92 13.22 -4.63 3.87
CA ASP A 92 14.20 -5.34 3.06
C ASP A 92 13.68 -5.61 1.64
N ALA A 93 12.37 -5.82 1.51
CA ALA A 93 11.77 -6.04 0.19
C ALA A 93 11.60 -4.76 -0.61
N GLY A 94 11.89 -3.61 -0.02
CA GLY A 94 11.94 -2.34 -0.74
C GLY A 94 10.89 -1.32 -0.36
N ALA A 95 10.20 -1.50 0.77
CA ALA A 95 9.27 -0.48 1.24
C ALA A 95 10.04 0.72 1.77
N ASN A 96 9.47 1.88 1.62
CA ASN A 96 10.08 3.11 2.13
C ASN A 96 9.79 3.31 3.60
N ASP A 97 8.65 2.80 4.06
CA ASP A 97 8.26 2.94 5.44
C ASP A 97 7.23 1.88 5.79
N TYR A 98 6.90 1.79 7.05
CA TYR A 98 6.01 0.77 7.56
C TYR A 98 5.09 1.39 8.61
N LEU A 99 3.79 1.28 8.41
CA LEU A 99 2.81 1.77 9.36
C LEU A 99 2.13 0.60 10.05
N ASP A 100 2.24 0.54 11.36
CA ASP A 100 1.67 -0.57 12.14
C ASP A 100 0.16 -0.49 12.18
N GLU A 101 -0.35 0.70 12.40
CA GLU A 101 -1.78 0.91 12.55
C GLU A 101 -2.20 2.11 11.74
N ILE A 102 -3.11 1.85 10.84
CA ILE A 102 -3.52 2.86 9.92
C ILE A 102 -4.26 4.01 10.55
N ASN A 103 -5.16 3.67 11.46
CA ASN A 103 -5.92 4.70 12.15
C ASN A 103 -5.01 5.58 12.98
N LYS A 104 -3.97 5.02 13.53
CA LYS A 104 -3.00 5.77 14.30
C LYS A 104 -2.27 6.77 13.41
N SER A 105 -1.89 6.34 12.22
CA SER A 105 -1.19 7.19 11.29
C SER A 105 -2.06 8.27 10.70
N LEU A 106 -3.28 7.94 10.36
CA LEU A 106 -4.17 8.88 9.70
C LEU A 106 -4.86 9.82 10.67
N ALA A 107 -5.06 9.36 11.89
CA ALA A 107 -5.79 10.15 12.88
C ALA A 107 -4.88 10.85 13.88
N GLY A 108 -3.74 10.28 14.13
CA GLY A 108 -2.82 10.80 15.13
C GLY A 108 -2.01 11.97 14.66
N GLU A 109 -1.99 12.15 13.40
CA GLU A 109 -1.24 13.25 12.81
C GLU A 109 -2.09 14.48 12.78
#